data_f7793061780cf1b5173e97cac8f8f8c4
#
_entry.id   f7793061780cf1b5173e97cac8f8f8c4
#
_cell.length_a   1.000
_cell.length_b   1.000
_cell.length_c   1.000
_cell.angle_alpha   90.00
_cell.angle_beta   90.00
_cell.angle_gamma   90.00
#
_symmetry.space_group_name_H-M   'P 1'
#
loop_
_entity.id
_entity.type
_entity.pdbx_description
1 polymer ?
#
loop_
_entity_poly.entity_id
_entity_poly.type
_entity_poly.pdbx_seq_one_letter_code
_entity_poly.pdbx_strand_id
1 'polypeptide(L)'
;MKLIPIRVECYAGAKADETPRRFVLENRTIEVEEVLDRWYQVESNPEWPRADYFKVRGVDGREYLLKHDLESNQWYLGQQW
;
A
#
# COMPACT_ATOMS: atom_id res chain seq x y z
N MET A 1 2.08 8.80 13.06
CA MET A 1 2.07 8.67 11.59
C MET A 1 0.69 9.00 11.06
N LYS A 2 0.61 9.90 10.12
CA LYS A 2 -0.68 10.27 9.54
C LYS A 2 -0.93 9.42 8.30
N LEU A 3 -2.05 8.69 8.30
CA LEU A 3 -2.44 7.86 7.17
C LEU A 3 -3.37 8.64 6.25
N ILE A 4 -3.05 8.64 4.96
CA ILE A 4 -3.85 9.32 3.95
C ILE A 4 -4.55 8.24 3.11
N PRO A 5 -5.90 8.23 3.06
CA PRO A 5 -6.59 7.26 2.21
C PRO A 5 -6.22 7.47 0.75
N ILE A 6 -5.92 6.39 0.06
CA ILE A 6 -5.57 6.41 -1.36
C ILE A 6 -6.32 5.31 -2.09
N ARG A 7 -6.35 5.44 -3.41
CA ARG A 7 -6.89 4.41 -4.28
C ARG A 7 -5.73 3.64 -4.90
N VAL A 8 -5.75 2.32 -4.79
CA VAL A 8 -4.68 1.47 -5.31
C VAL A 8 -5.27 0.47 -6.27
N GLU A 9 -4.62 0.31 -7.42
CA GLU A 9 -4.90 -0.77 -8.35
C GLU A 9 -3.84 -1.84 -8.19
N CYS A 10 -4.26 -3.09 -8.10
CA CYS A 10 -3.38 -4.22 -7.91
C CYS A 10 -3.32 -5.07 -9.18
N TYR A 11 -2.28 -5.90 -9.28
CA TYR A 11 -2.21 -6.86 -10.37
C TYR A 11 -3.33 -7.87 -10.23
N ALA A 12 -4.05 -8.11 -11.32
CA ALA A 12 -5.07 -9.14 -11.38
C ALA A 12 -4.37 -10.47 -11.63
N GLY A 13 -4.18 -11.25 -10.57
CA GLY A 13 -3.58 -12.57 -10.65
C GLY A 13 -4.59 -13.66 -10.36
N ALA A 14 -4.28 -14.89 -10.75
CA ALA A 14 -5.09 -16.05 -10.45
C ALA A 14 -5.12 -16.37 -8.96
N LYS A 15 -4.22 -15.80 -8.19
CA LYS A 15 -4.19 -15.87 -6.73
C LYS A 15 -4.47 -14.46 -6.22
N ALA A 16 -5.14 -14.38 -5.09
CA ALA A 16 -5.49 -13.11 -4.45
C ALA A 16 -4.27 -12.40 -3.85
N ASP A 17 -3.17 -12.38 -4.58
CA ASP A 17 -1.95 -11.72 -4.15
C ASP A 17 -2.00 -10.28 -4.62
N GLU A 18 -2.57 -9.42 -3.78
CA GLU A 18 -2.80 -8.02 -4.12
C GLU A 18 -1.50 -7.23 -4.03
N THR A 19 -0.72 -7.28 -5.10
CA THR A 19 0.51 -6.50 -5.21
C THR A 19 0.18 -5.15 -5.86
N PRO A 20 0.52 -4.02 -5.23
CA PRO A 20 0.21 -2.71 -5.79
C PRO A 20 0.88 -2.51 -7.15
N ARG A 21 0.09 -2.09 -8.12
CA ARG A 21 0.56 -1.77 -9.46
C ARG A 21 0.68 -0.26 -9.67
N ARG A 22 -0.33 0.47 -9.19
CA ARG A 22 -0.36 1.93 -9.25
C ARG A 22 -1.28 2.45 -8.17
N PHE A 23 -1.11 3.71 -7.83
CA PHE A 23 -2.00 4.35 -6.85
C PHE A 23 -2.20 5.82 -7.22
N VAL A 24 -3.32 6.37 -6.73
CA VAL A 24 -3.67 7.77 -6.97
C VAL A 24 -3.39 8.57 -5.71
N LEU A 25 -2.57 9.59 -5.83
CA LEU A 25 -2.24 10.51 -4.76
C LEU A 25 -2.43 11.94 -5.27
N GLU A 26 -3.33 12.68 -4.65
CA GLU A 26 -3.60 14.09 -4.97
C GLU A 26 -3.83 14.30 -6.47
N ASN A 27 -4.75 13.52 -7.05
CA ASN A 27 -5.12 13.58 -8.46
C ASN A 27 -3.99 13.17 -9.43
N ARG A 28 -2.90 12.60 -8.93
CA ARG A 28 -1.84 12.07 -9.76
C ARG A 28 -1.82 10.55 -9.63
N THR A 29 -1.70 9.88 -10.76
CA THR A 29 -1.51 8.43 -10.77
C THR A 29 -0.01 8.14 -10.77
N ILE A 30 0.43 7.38 -9.78
CA ILE A 30 1.82 6.99 -9.64
C ILE A 30 1.91 5.49 -9.89
N GLU A 31 2.67 5.11 -10.90
CA GLU A 31 2.90 3.70 -11.17
C GLU A 31 4.04 3.18 -10.31
N VAL A 32 3.85 1.97 -9.78
CA VAL A 32 4.86 1.30 -8.97
C VAL A 32 5.89 0.67 -9.90
N GLU A 33 7.13 1.13 -9.79
CA GLU A 33 8.25 0.57 -10.54
C GLU A 33 8.74 -0.72 -9.90
N GLU A 34 8.83 -0.73 -8.56
CA GLU A 34 9.36 -1.87 -7.83
C GLU A 34 8.79 -1.91 -6.43
N VAL A 35 8.45 -3.10 -5.96
CA VAL A 35 8.14 -3.32 -4.54
C VAL A 35 9.47 -3.64 -3.85
N LEU A 36 9.88 -2.73 -2.96
CA LEU A 36 11.17 -2.83 -2.27
C LEU A 36 11.09 -3.73 -1.06
N ASP A 37 9.94 -3.73 -0.38
CA ASP A 37 9.74 -4.56 0.79
C ASP A 37 8.25 -4.79 0.99
N ARG A 38 7.92 -5.88 1.65
CA ARG A 38 6.54 -6.23 1.97
C ARG A 38 6.55 -6.98 3.30
N TRP A 39 5.65 -6.58 4.21
CA TRP A 39 5.47 -7.32 5.45
C TRP A 39 4.03 -7.28 5.90
N TYR A 40 3.65 -8.33 6.63
CA TYR A 40 2.33 -8.46 7.19
C TYR A 40 2.43 -8.16 8.68
N GLN A 41 1.58 -7.27 9.17
CA GLN A 41 1.58 -6.89 10.55
C GLN A 41 0.29 -7.28 11.24
N VAL A 42 0.43 -8.09 12.28
CA VAL A 42 -0.64 -8.41 13.22
C VAL A 42 -0.27 -7.76 14.53
N GLU A 43 -1.06 -6.76 14.92
CA GLU A 43 -0.84 -6.13 16.19
C GLU A 43 -1.31 -7.06 17.32
N SER A 44 -0.60 -7.04 18.45
CA SER A 44 -1.00 -7.79 19.63
C SER A 44 -2.28 -7.23 20.26
N ASN A 45 -2.64 -6.01 19.91
CA ASN A 45 -3.88 -5.39 20.34
C ASN A 45 -5.00 -5.78 19.38
N PRO A 46 -6.05 -6.52 19.84
CA PRO A 46 -7.12 -6.97 18.96
C PRO A 46 -7.98 -5.84 18.38
N GLU A 47 -7.85 -4.63 18.90
CA GLU A 47 -8.55 -3.46 18.36
C GLU A 47 -7.90 -2.92 17.09
N TRP A 48 -6.66 -3.34 16.78
CA TRP A 48 -5.93 -2.86 15.62
C TRP A 48 -6.08 -3.84 14.47
N PRO A 49 -6.54 -3.35 13.30
CA PRO A 49 -6.76 -4.22 12.15
C PRO A 49 -5.45 -4.82 11.63
N ARG A 50 -5.56 -6.03 11.10
CA ARG A 50 -4.44 -6.65 10.39
C ARG A 50 -4.20 -5.89 9.10
N ALA A 51 -2.94 -5.72 8.74
CA ALA A 51 -2.57 -4.96 7.55
C ALA A 51 -1.36 -5.55 6.85
N ASP A 52 -1.35 -5.42 5.52
CA ASP A 52 -0.16 -5.60 4.71
C ASP A 52 0.49 -4.24 4.48
N TYR A 53 1.80 -4.20 4.60
CA TYR A 53 2.58 -3.01 4.29
C TYR A 53 3.45 -3.27 3.09
N PHE A 54 3.54 -2.29 2.21
CA PHE A 54 4.39 -2.34 1.02
C PHE A 54 5.25 -1.09 0.97
N LYS A 55 6.56 -1.29 0.93
CA LYS A 55 7.46 -0.19 0.60
C LYS A 55 7.73 -0.28 -0.89
N VAL A 56 7.36 0.74 -1.63
CA VAL A 56 7.44 0.73 -3.08
C VAL A 56 8.22 1.92 -3.58
N ARG A 57 8.83 1.77 -4.76
CA ARG A 57 9.38 2.88 -5.51
C ARG A 57 8.48 3.16 -6.70
N GLY A 58 8.07 4.42 -6.84
CA GLY A 58 7.32 4.87 -8.00
C GLY A 58 8.22 5.16 -9.18
N VAL A 59 7.62 5.24 -10.36
CA VAL A 59 8.35 5.62 -11.58
C VAL A 59 8.89 7.05 -11.50
N ASP A 60 8.40 7.84 -10.56
CA ASP A 60 8.91 9.19 -10.28
C ASP A 60 10.21 9.16 -9.47
N GLY A 61 10.70 7.99 -9.09
CA GLY A 61 11.92 7.82 -8.31
C GLY A 61 11.73 7.96 -6.81
N ARG A 62 10.54 8.24 -6.35
CA ARG A 62 10.25 8.40 -4.91
C ARG A 62 9.83 7.08 -4.30
N GLU A 63 10.06 6.96 -2.99
CA GLU A 63 9.65 5.80 -2.22
C GLU A 63 8.41 6.13 -1.41
N TYR A 64 7.52 5.17 -1.32
CA TYR A 64 6.24 5.32 -0.62
C TYR A 64 5.99 4.11 0.26
N LEU A 65 5.40 4.35 1.42
CA LEU A 65 4.90 3.28 2.28
C LEU A 65 3.39 3.19 2.11
N LEU A 66 2.93 2.06 1.60
CA LEU A 66 1.50 1.80 1.39
C LEU A 66 1.02 0.81 2.44
N LYS A 67 -0.12 1.09 3.03
CA LYS A 67 -0.76 0.20 3.99
C LYS A 67 -2.07 -0.29 3.42
N HIS A 68 -2.25 -1.61 3.40
CA HIS A 68 -3.51 -2.23 3.02
C HIS A 68 -4.17 -2.80 4.25
N ASP A 69 -5.26 -2.18 4.70
CA ASP A 69 -6.06 -2.67 5.81
C ASP A 69 -6.89 -3.84 5.31
N LEU A 70 -6.61 -5.03 5.85
CA LEU A 70 -7.24 -6.27 5.36
C LEU A 70 -8.69 -6.43 5.81
N GLU A 71 -9.11 -5.77 6.87
CA GLU A 71 -10.48 -5.86 7.34
C GLU A 71 -11.42 -4.96 6.55
N SER A 72 -11.01 -3.71 6.32
CA SER A 72 -11.82 -2.75 5.57
C SER A 72 -11.55 -2.77 4.08
N ASN A 73 -10.49 -3.43 3.65
CA ASN A 73 -10.01 -3.43 2.26
C ASN A 73 -9.69 -2.02 1.77
N GLN A 74 -9.22 -1.16 2.67
CA GLN A 74 -8.82 0.20 2.35
C GLN A 74 -7.31 0.32 2.28
N TRP A 75 -6.85 1.20 1.40
CA TRP A 75 -5.43 1.49 1.24
C TRP A 75 -5.13 2.89 1.77
N TYR A 76 -3.94 3.02 2.31
CA TYR A 76 -3.47 4.30 2.88
C TYR A 76 -2.02 4.54 2.49
N LEU A 77 -1.68 5.81 2.30
CA LEU A 77 -0.30 6.23 2.21
C LEU A 77 0.18 6.52 3.63
N GLY A 78 1.17 5.76 4.09
CA GLY A 78 1.73 5.94 5.43
C GLY A 78 2.89 6.92 5.45
N GLN A 79 3.74 6.87 4.45
CA GLN A 79 4.92 7.74 4.38
C GLN A 79 5.41 7.87 2.95
N GLN A 80 6.06 9.01 2.69
CA GLN A 80 6.64 9.33 1.40
C GLN A 80 8.05 9.86 1.62
N TRP A 81 9.00 9.40 0.84
CA TRP A 81 10.38 9.87 0.88
C TRP A 81 10.81 10.58 -0.39
#